data_451b0d4401db9fe145c425c9409a9544
#
_entry.id   451b0d4401db9fe145c425c9409a9544
#
_cell.length_a   1.000
_cell.length_b   1.000
_cell.length_c   1.000
_cell.angle_alpha   90.00
_cell.angle_beta   90.00
_cell.angle_gamma   90.00
#
_symmetry.space_group_name_H-M   'P 1'
#
loop_
_entity.id
_entity.type
_entity.pdbx_description
1 polymer ?
#
loop_
_entity_poly.entity_id
_entity_poly.type
_entity_poly.pdbx_seq_one_letter_code
_entity_poly.pdbx_strand_id
1 'polypeptide(L)'
;MADKHLITVNPENLSQFTHLHECIFPLKFPSKFYREAASPTKPGIHQITAFQDKYVGVLSACVIKEANDDLHLYIYSLGCKVLHRKRGIGTFMLRNCIEFAKNQNCKQIKLHVQQINEDAIEFYKKNGFCEVCIEQNYYKRLEKPDAVVMCKEL
;
A
#
# COMPACT_ATOMS: atom_id res chain seq x y z
N MET A 1 21.03 2.54 -15.19
CA MET A 1 19.67 2.17 -14.81
C MET A 1 19.54 2.09 -13.30
N ALA A 2 18.53 2.74 -12.73
CA ALA A 2 18.34 2.69 -11.30
C ALA A 2 17.95 1.28 -10.87
N ASP A 3 18.67 0.75 -9.90
CA ASP A 3 18.43 -0.59 -9.37
C ASP A 3 17.34 -0.53 -8.30
N LYS A 4 16.14 -0.98 -8.66
CA LYS A 4 15.00 -1.11 -7.75
C LYS A 4 14.70 -2.59 -7.58
N HIS A 5 14.58 -3.04 -6.34
CA HIS A 5 14.15 -4.40 -6.09
C HIS A 5 13.28 -4.49 -4.83
N LEU A 6 12.48 -5.55 -4.78
CA LEU A 6 11.53 -5.79 -3.70
C LEU A 6 12.08 -6.88 -2.78
N ILE A 7 11.90 -6.65 -1.49
CA ILE A 7 12.32 -7.59 -0.45
C ILE A 7 11.07 -7.98 0.34
N THR A 8 10.75 -9.27 0.35
CA THR A 8 9.59 -9.76 1.10
C THR A 8 9.82 -9.56 2.61
N VAL A 9 8.83 -9.03 3.29
CA VAL A 9 8.86 -8.87 4.75
C VAL A 9 8.79 -10.25 5.40
N ASN A 10 9.62 -10.46 6.41
CA ASN A 10 9.70 -11.69 7.19
C ASN A 10 10.09 -11.34 8.64
N PRO A 11 10.09 -12.32 9.57
CA PRO A 11 10.47 -12.02 10.96
C PRO A 11 11.86 -11.43 11.14
N GLU A 12 12.80 -11.74 10.24
CA GLU A 12 14.18 -11.25 10.34
C GLU A 12 14.32 -9.77 9.97
N ASN A 13 13.53 -9.28 9.00
CA ASN A 13 13.58 -7.88 8.55
C ASN A 13 12.41 -7.04 9.02
N LEU A 14 11.56 -7.57 9.90
CA LEU A 14 10.37 -6.85 10.38
C LEU A 14 10.72 -5.52 11.04
N SER A 15 11.81 -5.46 11.79
CA SER A 15 12.21 -4.20 12.45
C SER A 15 12.54 -3.11 11.43
N GLN A 16 13.20 -3.44 10.33
CA GLN A 16 13.49 -2.50 9.25
C GLN A 16 12.21 -2.05 8.57
N PHE A 17 11.29 -2.97 8.29
CA PHE A 17 9.99 -2.64 7.70
C PHE A 17 9.20 -1.69 8.61
N THR A 18 9.11 -2.01 9.90
CA THR A 18 8.36 -1.21 10.88
C THR A 18 8.93 0.20 10.99
N HIS A 19 10.24 0.32 11.13
CA HIS A 19 10.91 1.61 11.23
C HIS A 19 10.68 2.45 9.96
N LEU A 20 10.86 1.86 8.80
CA LEU A 20 10.66 2.52 7.52
C LEU A 20 9.20 2.97 7.34
N HIS A 21 8.26 2.11 7.70
CA HIS A 21 6.82 2.39 7.64
C HIS A 21 6.45 3.57 8.53
N GLU A 22 6.97 3.61 9.75
CA GLU A 22 6.74 4.72 10.68
C GLU A 22 7.34 6.05 10.18
N CYS A 23 8.46 6.00 9.46
CA CYS A 23 9.06 7.18 8.87
C CYS A 23 8.25 7.74 7.69
N ILE A 24 7.57 6.86 6.94
CA ILE A 24 6.83 7.25 5.74
C ILE A 24 5.41 7.73 6.08
N PHE A 25 4.74 7.09 7.03
CA PHE A 25 3.33 7.35 7.34
C PHE A 25 3.17 8.04 8.70
N PRO A 26 2.34 9.10 8.79
CA PRO A 26 2.10 9.80 10.04
C PRO A 26 1.20 9.03 11.01
N LEU A 27 0.51 7.99 10.53
CA LEU A 27 -0.40 7.17 11.31
C LEU A 27 0.36 6.02 11.96
N LYS A 28 0.00 5.71 13.21
CA LYS A 28 0.47 4.49 13.85
C LYS A 28 -0.45 3.34 13.47
N PHE A 29 0.15 2.28 12.96
CA PHE A 29 -0.55 1.03 12.70
C PHE A 29 -0.43 0.12 13.93
N PRO A 30 -1.45 -0.71 14.22
CA PRO A 30 -1.37 -1.63 15.37
C PRO A 30 -0.25 -2.68 15.20
N SER A 31 0.28 -3.17 16.32
CA SER A 31 1.32 -4.22 16.30
C SER A 31 0.89 -5.44 15.48
N LYS A 32 -0.39 -5.77 15.52
CA LYS A 32 -0.97 -6.89 14.74
C LYS A 32 -0.72 -6.73 13.24
N PHE A 33 -0.82 -5.50 12.72
CA PHE A 33 -0.55 -5.23 11.30
C PHE A 33 0.88 -5.64 10.93
N TYR A 34 1.85 -5.24 11.75
CA TYR A 34 3.26 -5.56 11.47
C TYR A 34 3.55 -7.06 11.61
N ARG A 35 2.96 -7.70 12.60
CA ARG A 35 3.12 -9.17 12.78
C ARG A 35 2.52 -9.93 11.60
N GLU A 36 1.37 -9.51 11.12
CA GLU A 36 0.72 -10.12 9.95
C GLU A 36 1.59 -9.95 8.71
N ALA A 37 2.24 -8.80 8.53
CA ALA A 37 3.13 -8.57 7.39
C ALA A 37 4.32 -9.53 7.40
N ALA A 38 4.86 -9.85 8.58
CA ALA A 38 6.02 -10.74 8.73
C ALA A 38 5.67 -12.23 8.64
N SER A 39 4.44 -12.59 9.06
CA SER A 39 3.96 -13.98 9.09
C SER A 39 2.50 -14.01 8.64
N PRO A 40 2.25 -13.86 7.32
CA PRO A 40 0.88 -13.72 6.82
C PRO A 40 0.03 -14.96 7.07
N THR A 41 -1.22 -14.74 7.50
CA THR A 41 -2.23 -15.78 7.67
C THR A 41 -3.18 -15.88 6.49
N LYS A 42 -3.08 -14.94 5.54
CA LYS A 42 -3.89 -14.90 4.31
C LYS A 42 -3.04 -14.42 3.14
N PRO A 43 -3.46 -14.69 1.90
CA PRO A 43 -2.71 -14.23 0.73
C PRO A 43 -2.52 -12.72 0.75
N GLY A 44 -1.28 -12.28 0.59
CA GLY A 44 -0.94 -10.88 0.63
C GLY A 44 0.43 -10.62 0.05
N ILE A 45 0.75 -9.34 -0.09
CA ILE A 45 2.05 -8.87 -0.55
C ILE A 45 2.55 -7.81 0.43
N HIS A 46 3.65 -8.10 1.09
CA HIS A 46 4.25 -7.23 2.11
C HIS A 46 5.71 -7.11 1.78
N GLN A 47 6.16 -5.92 1.39
CA GLN A 47 7.49 -5.75 0.82
C GLN A 47 8.14 -4.44 1.23
N ILE A 48 9.46 -4.47 1.29
CA ILE A 48 10.32 -3.31 1.34
C ILE A 48 10.86 -3.09 -0.06
N THR A 49 10.87 -1.86 -0.52
CA THR A 49 11.53 -1.51 -1.78
C THR A 49 12.90 -0.93 -1.47
N ALA A 50 13.92 -1.53 -2.08
CA ALA A 50 15.28 -1.02 -2.07
C ALA A 50 15.59 -0.30 -3.38
N PHE A 51 16.35 0.79 -3.28
CA PHE A 51 16.78 1.61 -4.41
C PHE A 51 18.18 2.11 -4.12
N GLN A 52 19.13 1.76 -5.00
CA GLN A 52 20.55 2.10 -4.81
C GLN A 52 21.05 1.70 -3.40
N ASP A 53 20.78 0.45 -3.03
CA ASP A 53 21.19 -0.15 -1.76
C ASP A 53 20.60 0.50 -0.50
N LYS A 54 19.55 1.31 -0.66
CA LYS A 54 18.83 1.93 0.45
C LYS A 54 17.38 1.45 0.50
N TYR A 55 16.86 1.25 1.68
CA TYR A 55 15.44 0.95 1.87
C TYR A 55 14.66 2.25 1.80
N VAL A 56 13.80 2.38 0.80
CA VAL A 56 13.14 3.65 0.49
C VAL A 56 11.61 3.57 0.46
N GLY A 57 11.03 2.39 0.34
CA GLY A 57 9.58 2.27 0.20
C GLY A 57 9.03 1.04 0.89
N VAL A 58 7.73 1.08 1.16
CA VAL A 58 6.99 -0.01 1.78
C VAL A 58 5.68 -0.26 1.04
N LEU A 59 5.26 -1.52 1.04
CA LEU A 59 4.03 -1.97 0.42
C LEU A 59 3.41 -3.03 1.31
N SER A 60 2.12 -2.91 1.60
CA SER A 60 1.37 -3.92 2.33
C SER A 60 -0.05 -4.00 1.79
N ALA A 61 -0.45 -5.19 1.34
CA ALA A 61 -1.76 -5.45 0.79
C ALA A 61 -2.17 -6.89 1.04
N CYS A 62 -3.47 -7.13 1.20
CA CYS A 62 -4.01 -8.47 1.41
C CYS A 62 -5.20 -8.72 0.49
N VAL A 63 -5.39 -10.00 0.14
CA VAL A 63 -6.58 -10.44 -0.58
C VAL A 63 -7.75 -10.52 0.40
N ILE A 64 -8.85 -9.86 0.04
CA ILE A 64 -10.09 -9.85 0.82
C ILE A 64 -11.18 -10.53 -0.02
N LYS A 65 -11.94 -11.42 0.61
CA LYS A 65 -13.10 -12.06 -0.01
C LYS A 65 -14.36 -11.28 0.34
N GLU A 66 -15.12 -10.91 -0.68
CA GLU A 66 -16.38 -10.20 -0.51
C GLU A 66 -17.55 -11.17 -0.28
N ALA A 67 -18.71 -10.63 0.11
CA ALA A 67 -19.90 -11.44 0.41
C ALA A 67 -20.37 -12.28 -0.79
N ASN A 68 -20.12 -11.82 -2.03
CA ASN A 68 -20.46 -12.53 -3.26
C ASN A 68 -19.37 -13.50 -3.74
N ASP A 69 -18.39 -13.79 -2.88
CA ASP A 69 -17.21 -14.62 -3.17
C ASP A 69 -16.17 -14.00 -4.12
N ASP A 70 -16.40 -12.79 -4.61
CA ASP A 70 -15.40 -12.07 -5.38
C ASP A 70 -14.21 -11.69 -4.50
N LEU A 71 -13.02 -11.66 -5.11
CA LEU A 71 -11.80 -11.27 -4.41
C LEU A 71 -11.37 -9.87 -4.84
N HIS A 72 -10.90 -9.08 -3.88
CA HIS A 72 -10.19 -7.85 -4.18
C HIS A 72 -8.90 -7.78 -3.39
N LEU A 73 -7.92 -7.07 -3.90
CA LEU A 73 -6.72 -6.75 -3.16
C LEU A 73 -6.95 -5.42 -2.45
N TYR A 74 -6.76 -5.40 -1.13
CA TYR A 74 -6.83 -4.16 -0.37
C TYR A 74 -5.42 -3.70 -0.01
N ILE A 75 -5.05 -2.52 -0.47
CA ILE A 75 -3.76 -1.91 -0.15
C ILE A 75 -3.89 -1.16 1.17
N TYR A 76 -3.18 -1.62 2.19
CA TYR A 76 -3.11 -0.96 3.50
C TYR A 76 -2.12 0.19 3.50
N SER A 77 -0.99 -0.01 2.82
CA SER A 77 0.06 1.01 2.74
C SER A 77 0.87 0.84 1.46
N LEU A 78 1.19 1.95 0.83
CA LEU A 78 2.09 2.04 -0.30
C LEU A 78 2.70 3.43 -0.26
N GLY A 79 3.98 3.53 -0.06
CA GLY A 79 4.62 4.82 0.01
C GLY A 79 6.13 4.73 0.01
N CYS A 80 6.78 5.86 -0.26
CA CYS A 80 8.22 5.96 -0.21
C CYS A 80 8.66 7.20 0.56
N LYS A 81 9.92 7.21 0.98
CA LYS A 81 10.52 8.35 1.64
C LYS A 81 10.42 9.60 0.76
N VAL A 82 10.16 10.74 1.39
CA VAL A 82 9.96 12.03 0.70
C VAL A 82 11.10 12.33 -0.28
N LEU A 83 12.35 12.13 0.13
CA LEU A 83 13.53 12.41 -0.70
C LEU A 83 13.64 11.51 -1.92
N HIS A 84 12.89 10.42 -1.98
CA HIS A 84 12.93 9.46 -3.09
C HIS A 84 11.67 9.49 -3.96
N ARG A 85 10.78 10.45 -3.72
CA ARG A 85 9.57 10.62 -4.54
C ARG A 85 9.93 11.15 -5.93
N LYS A 86 9.00 10.96 -6.88
CA LYS A 86 9.16 11.37 -8.30
C LYS A 86 10.27 10.62 -9.03
N ARG A 87 10.63 9.43 -8.56
CA ARG A 87 11.65 8.56 -9.18
C ARG A 87 11.08 7.23 -9.67
N GLY A 88 9.75 7.13 -9.74
CA GLY A 88 9.07 5.92 -10.22
C GLY A 88 8.99 4.77 -9.22
N ILE A 89 9.33 5.01 -7.95
CA ILE A 89 9.30 3.97 -6.91
C ILE A 89 7.86 3.54 -6.62
N GLY A 90 6.95 4.50 -6.47
CA GLY A 90 5.52 4.20 -6.26
C GLY A 90 4.92 3.41 -7.41
N THR A 91 5.23 3.79 -8.64
CA THR A 91 4.77 3.09 -9.84
C THR A 91 5.33 1.66 -9.90
N PHE A 92 6.59 1.50 -9.53
CA PHE A 92 7.24 0.19 -9.46
C PHE A 92 6.51 -0.73 -8.46
N MET A 93 6.24 -0.24 -7.26
CA MET A 93 5.51 -0.99 -6.24
C MET A 93 4.08 -1.32 -6.69
N LEU A 94 3.39 -0.34 -7.26
CA LEU A 94 2.01 -0.53 -7.69
C LEU A 94 1.87 -1.55 -8.81
N ARG A 95 2.81 -1.58 -9.76
CA ARG A 95 2.84 -2.60 -10.82
C ARG A 95 2.95 -4.01 -10.23
N ASN A 96 3.76 -4.18 -9.20
CA ASN A 96 3.89 -5.47 -8.52
C ASN A 96 2.61 -5.85 -7.78
N CYS A 97 1.94 -4.87 -7.19
CA CYS A 97 0.61 -5.07 -6.59
C CYS A 97 -0.41 -5.55 -7.63
N ILE A 98 -0.46 -4.89 -8.78
CA ILE A 98 -1.41 -5.22 -9.85
C ILE A 98 -1.17 -6.64 -10.36
N GLU A 99 0.09 -6.99 -10.60
CA GLU A 99 0.45 -8.34 -11.04
C GLU A 99 0.06 -9.39 -10.01
N PHE A 100 0.37 -9.14 -8.73
CA PHE A 100 -0.02 -10.02 -7.64
C PHE A 100 -1.54 -10.19 -7.58
N ALA A 101 -2.30 -9.11 -7.67
CA ALA A 101 -3.76 -9.15 -7.63
C ALA A 101 -4.33 -10.00 -8.77
N LYS A 102 -3.81 -9.84 -9.98
CA LYS A 102 -4.22 -10.64 -11.14
C LYS A 102 -3.93 -12.12 -10.94
N ASN A 103 -2.76 -12.44 -10.42
CA ASN A 103 -2.36 -13.83 -10.14
C ASN A 103 -3.21 -14.47 -9.04
N GLN A 104 -3.80 -13.68 -8.15
CA GLN A 104 -4.71 -14.14 -7.11
C GLN A 104 -6.18 -14.15 -7.56
N ASN A 105 -6.45 -13.86 -8.82
CA ASN A 105 -7.81 -13.78 -9.39
C ASN A 105 -8.67 -12.70 -8.74
N CYS A 106 -8.04 -11.63 -8.26
CA CYS A 106 -8.78 -10.48 -7.76
C CYS A 106 -9.44 -9.73 -8.92
N LYS A 107 -10.65 -9.25 -8.71
CA LYS A 107 -11.37 -8.45 -9.70
C LYS A 107 -11.06 -6.96 -9.59
N GLN A 108 -10.63 -6.51 -8.42
CA GLN A 108 -10.40 -5.11 -8.12
C GLN A 108 -9.24 -4.94 -7.16
N ILE A 109 -8.68 -3.74 -7.16
CA ILE A 109 -7.78 -3.25 -6.10
C ILE A 109 -8.47 -2.07 -5.44
N LYS A 110 -8.52 -2.06 -4.11
CA LYS A 110 -9.16 -0.99 -3.32
C LYS A 110 -8.20 -0.41 -2.31
N LEU A 111 -8.37 0.86 -2.00
CA LEU A 111 -7.59 1.55 -0.97
C LEU A 111 -8.33 2.78 -0.44
N HIS A 112 -7.84 3.28 0.68
CA HIS A 112 -8.26 4.55 1.25
C HIS A 112 -7.11 5.55 1.15
N VAL A 113 -7.42 6.79 0.79
CA VAL A 113 -6.48 7.91 0.76
C VAL A 113 -7.08 9.06 1.55
N GLN A 114 -6.29 9.70 2.39
CA GLN A 114 -6.75 10.92 3.08
C GLN A 114 -7.19 11.94 2.04
N GLN A 115 -8.40 12.51 2.22
CA GLN A 115 -9.03 13.38 1.21
C GLN A 115 -8.14 14.57 0.83
N ILE A 116 -7.38 15.11 1.77
CA ILE A 116 -6.49 16.25 1.51
C ILE A 116 -5.19 15.87 0.81
N ASN A 117 -4.91 14.57 0.65
CA ASN A 117 -3.69 14.11 0.00
C ASN A 117 -3.88 14.08 -1.53
N GLU A 118 -3.88 15.26 -2.11
CA GLU A 118 -4.12 15.44 -3.56
C GLU A 118 -3.08 14.74 -4.43
N ASP A 119 -1.82 14.73 -3.99
CA ASP A 119 -0.73 14.07 -4.73
C ASP A 119 -0.96 12.57 -4.84
N ALA A 120 -1.37 11.93 -3.76
CA ALA A 120 -1.68 10.50 -3.77
C ALA A 120 -2.89 10.18 -4.63
N ILE A 121 -3.96 10.98 -4.52
CA ILE A 121 -5.17 10.81 -5.33
C ILE A 121 -4.82 10.91 -6.81
N GLU A 122 -4.05 11.91 -7.20
CA GLU A 122 -3.61 12.08 -8.58
C GLU A 122 -2.75 10.91 -9.05
N PHE A 123 -1.82 10.45 -8.21
CA PHE A 123 -0.99 9.28 -8.51
C PHE A 123 -1.84 8.06 -8.83
N TYR A 124 -2.83 7.76 -8.00
CA TYR A 124 -3.71 6.61 -8.24
C TYR A 124 -4.58 6.79 -9.47
N LYS A 125 -5.11 7.99 -9.71
CA LYS A 125 -5.88 8.27 -10.93
C LYS A 125 -5.06 8.05 -12.19
N LYS A 126 -3.81 8.49 -12.20
CA LYS A 126 -2.89 8.25 -13.33
C LYS A 126 -2.63 6.77 -13.58
N ASN A 127 -2.79 5.94 -12.56
CA ASN A 127 -2.60 4.50 -12.65
C ASN A 127 -3.92 3.72 -12.83
N GLY A 128 -4.99 4.42 -13.21
CA GLY A 128 -6.25 3.78 -13.58
C GLY A 128 -7.24 3.57 -12.44
N PHE A 129 -7.01 4.19 -11.29
CA PHE A 129 -7.96 4.16 -10.18
C PHE A 129 -9.01 5.26 -10.34
N CYS A 130 -10.23 4.98 -9.84
CA CYS A 130 -11.31 5.94 -9.77
C CYS A 130 -11.72 6.17 -8.33
N GLU A 131 -12.18 7.38 -8.02
CA GLU A 131 -12.80 7.68 -6.74
C GLU A 131 -14.17 7.02 -6.69
N VAL A 132 -14.47 6.30 -5.61
CA VAL A 132 -15.75 5.62 -5.41
C VAL A 132 -16.66 6.42 -4.49
N CYS A 133 -16.15 6.81 -3.33
CA CYS A 133 -16.91 7.55 -2.32
C CYS A 133 -15.97 8.19 -1.31
N ILE A 134 -16.53 9.02 -0.44
CA ILE A 134 -15.83 9.59 0.71
C ILE A 134 -16.35 8.90 1.95
N GLU A 135 -15.43 8.37 2.76
CA GLU A 135 -15.73 7.88 4.10
C GLU A 135 -15.38 8.95 5.11
N GLN A 136 -16.39 9.56 5.70
CA GLN A 136 -16.21 10.59 6.70
C GLN A 136 -15.63 10.00 7.97
N ASN A 137 -14.68 10.73 8.56
CA ASN A 137 -14.05 10.38 9.84
C ASN A 137 -13.37 9.00 9.85
N TYR A 138 -12.87 8.56 8.70
CA TYR A 138 -12.16 7.28 8.58
C TYR A 138 -10.86 7.28 9.40
N TYR A 139 -10.08 8.35 9.31
CA TYR A 139 -8.84 8.54 10.07
C TYR A 139 -9.13 9.31 11.35
N LYS A 140 -9.75 8.67 12.31
CA LYS A 140 -10.33 9.31 13.50
C LYS A 140 -9.37 10.17 14.32
N ARG A 141 -8.06 9.91 14.23
CA ARG A 141 -7.06 10.63 15.02
C ARG A 141 -6.38 11.77 14.26
N LEU A 142 -6.74 11.98 13.00
CA LEU A 142 -6.18 13.06 12.20
C LEU A 142 -7.09 14.29 12.23
N GLU A 143 -6.48 15.46 12.08
CA GLU A 143 -7.20 16.74 12.01
C GLU A 143 -8.15 16.78 10.80
N LYS A 144 -7.71 16.20 9.66
CA LYS A 144 -8.53 16.05 8.46
C LYS A 144 -8.83 14.56 8.28
N PRO A 145 -9.91 14.06 8.92
CA PRO A 145 -10.09 12.61 9.07
C PRO A 145 -10.75 11.91 7.89
N ASP A 146 -11.25 12.65 6.89
CA ASP A 146 -12.01 12.05 5.81
C ASP A 146 -11.11 11.36 4.79
N ALA A 147 -11.56 10.22 4.27
CA ALA A 147 -10.85 9.43 3.28
C ALA A 147 -11.64 9.32 1.99
N VAL A 148 -10.92 9.28 0.88
CA VAL A 148 -11.47 8.89 -0.42
C VAL A 148 -11.21 7.40 -0.60
N VAL A 149 -12.26 6.65 -0.91
CA VAL A 149 -12.14 5.25 -1.31
C VAL A 149 -11.85 5.22 -2.80
N MET A 150 -10.78 4.56 -3.19
CA MET A 150 -10.38 4.43 -4.59
C MET A 150 -10.36 2.98 -5.02
N CYS A 151 -10.69 2.73 -6.27
CA CYS A 151 -10.80 1.38 -6.82
C CYS A 151 -10.27 1.33 -8.24
N LYS A 152 -9.59 0.23 -8.55
CA LYS A 152 -9.16 -0.10 -9.92
C LYS A 152 -9.76 -1.45 -10.31
N GLU A 153 -10.47 -1.48 -11.43
CA GLU A 153 -10.91 -2.73 -12.04
C GLU A 153 -9.72 -3.43 -12.71
N LEU A 154 -9.68 -4.74 -12.59
CA LEU A 154 -8.63 -5.56 -13.20
C LEU A 154 -9.12 -6.33 -14.41
#